data_58052a64804ba796f248f8855d7804df
#
_entry.id   58052a64804ba796f248f8855d7804df
#
_cell.length_a   1.000
_cell.length_b   1.000
_cell.length_c   1.000
_cell.angle_alpha   90.00
_cell.angle_beta   90.00
_cell.angle_gamma   90.00
#
_symmetry.space_group_name_H-M   'P 1'
#
loop_
_entity.id
_entity.type
_entity.pdbx_description
1 polymer ?
#
loop_
_entity_poly.entity_id
_entity_poly.type
_entity_poly.pdbx_seq_one_letter_code
_entity_poly.pdbx_strand_id
1 'polypeptide(L)'
;MSALQYPGPIRYPRPLVPGSRIVVTAPSSGVPAPLHTRLDLCLADLRSRGFVVEEGGCLRHEQHGASAPAAERAAELERTLMRDDVDALIPPWGGELAVELLDRLDWGALAGARPKWVLGYSDTSTWMLALTLRLGWATVHGPCLMDLVPGQDDTLTRHALTPLQLPPDHVLRQRQSRAWQKHWSDFATAPQSLYALTEPTRWRSLQDRPREAFDGRLFGGCLDTLVHTAGTPHGDGAGFIERHRTEGAILYLENAEGSPGDVVRAFHRLRWAGWLDGLSGVLLGRSAAPDTTGEHELRYEQALHDSFGTLPCPVLADVDIGHLPPQLVLVNGAHAQVRWSTDVLDGQGGRWGGGEITQRLD
;
A
#
# COMPACT_ATOMS: atom_id res chain seq x y z
N MET A 1 27.72 11.07 1.61
CA MET A 1 26.65 11.69 2.42
C MET A 1 26.08 10.61 3.32
N SER A 2 26.16 10.77 4.64
CA SER A 2 25.55 9.82 5.59
C SER A 2 24.04 9.78 5.32
N ALA A 3 23.49 8.61 5.01
CA ALA A 3 22.04 8.45 4.91
C ALA A 3 21.44 8.87 6.25
N LEU A 4 20.54 9.86 6.26
CA LEU A 4 19.72 10.18 7.42
C LEU A 4 18.87 8.93 7.69
N GLN A 5 19.31 8.10 8.61
CA GLN A 5 18.53 7.01 9.16
C GLN A 5 17.85 7.54 10.42
N TYR A 6 16.52 7.49 10.45
CA TYR A 6 15.78 7.86 11.63
C TYR A 6 15.88 6.71 12.67
N PRO A 7 16.55 6.90 13.79
CA PRO A 7 16.73 5.85 14.80
C PRO A 7 15.59 5.81 15.83
N GLY A 8 14.57 6.65 15.66
CA GLY A 8 13.50 6.83 16.62
C GLY A 8 12.30 5.88 16.41
N PRO A 9 11.28 5.98 17.31
CA PRO A 9 10.04 5.22 17.17
C PRO A 9 9.24 5.70 15.96
N ILE A 10 8.29 4.88 15.52
CA ILE A 10 7.35 5.26 14.45
C ILE A 10 6.54 6.50 14.89
N ARG A 11 6.41 7.45 13.99
CA ARG A 11 5.73 8.73 14.21
C ARG A 11 4.38 8.71 13.51
N TYR A 12 3.31 8.62 14.28
CA TYR A 12 1.95 8.63 13.75
C TYR A 12 1.46 10.06 13.53
N PRO A 13 0.79 10.34 12.39
CA PRO A 13 0.10 11.61 12.20
C PRO A 13 -1.08 11.78 13.17
N ARG A 14 -1.59 12.99 13.28
CA ARG A 14 -2.81 13.27 14.06
C ARG A 14 -4.01 12.58 13.42
N PRO A 15 -4.95 12.06 14.23
CA PRO A 15 -6.21 11.52 13.70
C PRO A 15 -6.98 12.57 12.91
N LEU A 16 -7.56 12.17 11.78
CA LEU A 16 -8.46 13.03 11.01
C LEU A 16 -9.79 13.20 11.74
N VAL A 17 -10.23 14.43 11.85
CA VAL A 17 -11.52 14.81 12.42
C VAL A 17 -12.25 15.74 11.42
N PRO A 18 -13.56 15.98 11.56
CA PRO A 18 -14.23 16.99 10.77
C PRO A 18 -13.49 18.34 10.85
N GLY A 19 -13.23 18.97 9.68
CA GLY A 19 -12.39 20.15 9.55
C GLY A 19 -10.92 19.87 9.26
N SER A 20 -10.42 18.62 9.40
CA SER A 20 -9.06 18.27 8.96
C SER A 20 -8.86 18.56 7.47
N ARG A 21 -7.68 19.05 7.11
CA ARG A 21 -7.32 19.37 5.72
C ARG A 21 -6.67 18.20 5.04
N ILE A 22 -7.28 17.79 3.92
CA ILE A 22 -6.76 16.77 3.01
C ILE A 22 -6.34 17.47 1.72
N VAL A 23 -5.08 17.31 1.32
CA VAL A 23 -4.60 17.73 -0.01
C VAL A 23 -4.67 16.54 -0.94
N VAL A 24 -5.29 16.74 -2.10
CA VAL A 24 -5.32 15.78 -3.19
C VAL A 24 -4.39 16.29 -4.28
N THR A 25 -3.28 15.62 -4.47
CA THR A 25 -2.29 15.95 -5.52
C THR A 25 -1.74 14.68 -6.12
N ALA A 26 -1.15 14.79 -7.31
CA ALA A 26 -0.66 13.69 -8.11
C ALA A 26 0.88 13.68 -8.20
N PRO A 27 1.59 13.07 -7.24
CA PRO A 27 3.06 12.97 -7.28
C PRO A 27 3.59 12.08 -8.43
N SER A 28 2.74 11.23 -9.01
CA SER A 28 3.07 10.40 -10.17
C SER A 28 2.19 10.78 -11.36
N SER A 29 1.22 9.95 -11.74
CA SER A 29 0.28 10.24 -12.84
C SER A 29 -0.85 11.15 -12.38
N GLY A 30 -1.23 12.12 -13.22
CA GLY A 30 -2.36 13.00 -12.98
C GLY A 30 -3.67 12.41 -13.49
N VAL A 31 -4.76 13.18 -13.36
CA VAL A 31 -6.08 12.77 -13.81
C VAL A 31 -6.42 13.46 -15.12
N PRO A 32 -6.44 12.74 -16.26
CA PRO A 32 -6.81 13.35 -17.55
C PRO A 32 -8.29 13.69 -17.60
N ALA A 33 -8.65 14.67 -18.45
CA ALA A 33 -9.99 15.25 -18.55
C ALA A 33 -11.15 14.23 -18.63
N PRO A 34 -11.06 13.10 -19.37
CA PRO A 34 -12.15 12.11 -19.42
C PRO A 34 -12.53 11.50 -18.06
N LEU A 35 -11.62 11.55 -17.08
CA LEU A 35 -11.79 10.97 -15.75
C LEU A 35 -12.15 11.99 -14.67
N HIS A 36 -12.27 13.29 -15.02
CA HIS A 36 -12.59 14.34 -14.05
C HIS A 36 -13.93 14.13 -13.37
N THR A 37 -14.94 13.57 -14.06
CA THR A 37 -16.24 13.28 -13.43
C THR A 37 -16.10 12.35 -12.23
N ARG A 38 -15.30 11.28 -12.33
CA ARG A 38 -15.03 10.38 -11.21
C ARG A 38 -14.24 11.07 -10.11
N LEU A 39 -13.21 11.83 -10.47
CA LEU A 39 -12.44 12.63 -9.51
C LEU A 39 -13.34 13.56 -8.71
N ASP A 40 -14.24 14.30 -9.37
CA ASP A 40 -15.15 15.23 -8.72
C ASP A 40 -16.12 14.54 -7.74
N LEU A 41 -16.59 13.34 -8.08
CA LEU A 41 -17.40 12.52 -7.18
C LEU A 41 -16.63 12.15 -5.91
N CYS A 42 -15.38 11.71 -6.05
CA CYS A 42 -14.54 11.34 -4.90
C CYS A 42 -14.18 12.57 -4.02
N LEU A 43 -13.86 13.71 -4.65
CA LEU A 43 -13.60 14.97 -3.94
C LEU A 43 -14.85 15.45 -3.19
N ALA A 44 -16.02 15.34 -3.81
CA ALA A 44 -17.30 15.71 -3.20
C ALA A 44 -17.62 14.80 -2.00
N ASP A 45 -17.33 13.51 -2.08
CA ASP A 45 -17.52 12.56 -0.97
C ASP A 45 -16.63 12.93 0.22
N LEU A 46 -15.35 13.22 0.01
CA LEU A 46 -14.46 13.68 1.10
C LEU A 46 -14.99 14.97 1.77
N ARG A 47 -15.46 15.93 0.96
CA ARG A 47 -16.07 17.18 1.49
C ARG A 47 -17.35 16.90 2.28
N SER A 48 -18.18 15.96 1.80
CA SER A 48 -19.42 15.56 2.49
C SER A 48 -19.19 14.91 3.86
N ARG A 49 -18.01 14.28 4.03
CA ARG A 49 -17.55 13.71 5.32
C ARG A 49 -17.01 14.78 6.28
N GLY A 50 -17.05 16.05 5.90
CA GLY A 50 -16.65 17.19 6.74
C GLY A 50 -15.18 17.58 6.62
N PHE A 51 -14.41 17.03 5.68
CA PHE A 51 -13.02 17.42 5.47
C PHE A 51 -12.90 18.69 4.63
N VAL A 52 -11.86 19.47 4.89
CA VAL A 52 -11.42 20.57 4.00
C VAL A 52 -10.54 19.97 2.91
N VAL A 53 -11.03 19.94 1.69
CA VAL A 53 -10.33 19.30 0.57
C VAL A 53 -9.73 20.37 -0.35
N GLU A 54 -8.41 20.33 -0.48
CA GLU A 54 -7.61 21.19 -1.36
C GLU A 54 -7.06 20.37 -2.52
N GLU A 55 -7.18 20.90 -3.73
CA GLU A 55 -6.62 20.28 -4.94
C GLU A 55 -5.25 20.88 -5.25
N GLY A 56 -4.25 20.02 -5.45
CA GLY A 56 -2.91 20.41 -5.88
C GLY A 56 -2.87 20.81 -7.36
N GLY A 57 -1.89 21.62 -7.73
CA GLY A 57 -1.70 22.08 -9.11
C GLY A 57 -1.38 20.97 -10.10
N CYS A 58 -0.75 19.88 -9.63
CA CYS A 58 -0.39 18.72 -10.45
C CYS A 58 -1.55 17.73 -10.65
N LEU A 59 -2.75 17.93 -10.05
CA LEU A 59 -3.80 16.90 -9.99
C LEU A 59 -4.44 16.60 -11.34
N ARG A 60 -4.85 17.63 -12.10
CA ARG A 60 -5.77 17.50 -13.26
C ARG A 60 -5.09 17.50 -14.62
N HIS A 61 -3.80 17.21 -14.65
CA HIS A 61 -3.00 17.18 -15.89
C HIS A 61 -2.29 15.83 -15.99
N GLU A 62 -2.15 15.35 -17.21
CA GLU A 62 -1.40 14.15 -17.52
C GLU A 62 -0.66 14.35 -18.83
N GLN A 63 0.65 14.21 -18.83
CA GLN A 63 1.48 14.30 -20.01
C GLN A 63 2.74 13.43 -19.85
N HIS A 64 3.05 12.62 -20.85
CA HIS A 64 4.23 11.77 -20.87
C HIS A 64 4.34 10.81 -19.65
N GLY A 65 3.20 10.27 -19.18
CA GLY A 65 3.16 9.33 -18.06
C GLY A 65 3.31 10.00 -16.68
N ALA A 66 3.17 11.33 -16.60
CA ALA A 66 3.24 12.06 -15.34
C ALA A 66 2.28 13.24 -15.30
N SER A 67 1.93 13.69 -14.11
CA SER A 67 1.04 14.83 -13.88
C SER A 67 1.67 16.18 -14.27
N ALA A 68 3.01 16.27 -14.09
CA ALA A 68 3.82 17.46 -14.37
C ALA A 68 5.31 17.08 -14.44
N PRO A 69 6.21 17.99 -14.84
CA PRO A 69 7.65 17.77 -14.73
C PRO A 69 8.07 17.37 -13.31
N ALA A 70 9.06 16.48 -13.19
CA ALA A 70 9.49 15.92 -11.91
C ALA A 70 9.81 16.98 -10.84
N ALA A 71 10.41 18.12 -11.25
CA ALA A 71 10.72 19.21 -10.33
C ALA A 71 9.46 19.87 -9.74
N GLU A 72 8.39 20.01 -10.53
CA GLU A 72 7.12 20.59 -10.08
C GLU A 72 6.39 19.64 -9.15
N ARG A 73 6.31 18.34 -9.50
CA ARG A 73 5.73 17.29 -8.65
C ARG A 73 6.44 17.20 -7.31
N ALA A 74 7.77 17.19 -7.32
CA ALA A 74 8.57 17.13 -6.09
C ALA A 74 8.37 18.38 -5.22
N ALA A 75 8.39 19.56 -5.82
CA ALA A 75 8.18 20.82 -5.09
C ALA A 75 6.76 20.92 -4.51
N GLU A 76 5.73 20.42 -5.21
CA GLU A 76 4.37 20.39 -4.68
C GLU A 76 4.23 19.37 -3.55
N LEU A 77 4.77 18.16 -3.72
CA LEU A 77 4.78 17.14 -2.68
C LEU A 77 5.48 17.64 -1.42
N GLU A 78 6.69 18.19 -1.56
CA GLU A 78 7.48 18.70 -0.43
C GLU A 78 6.75 19.83 0.30
N ARG A 79 6.26 20.85 -0.42
CA ARG A 79 5.47 21.93 0.18
C ARG A 79 4.27 21.39 0.95
N THR A 80 3.57 20.41 0.41
CA THR A 80 2.40 19.79 1.07
C THR A 80 2.80 19.08 2.34
N LEU A 81 3.87 18.29 2.30
CA LEU A 81 4.37 17.55 3.46
C LEU A 81 4.96 18.48 4.55
N MET A 82 5.46 19.66 4.19
CA MET A 82 6.00 20.64 5.12
C MET A 82 4.94 21.51 5.81
N ARG A 83 3.74 21.63 5.27
CA ARG A 83 2.67 22.50 5.81
C ARG A 83 2.11 21.96 7.12
N ASP A 84 2.01 22.82 8.15
CA ASP A 84 1.44 22.44 9.44
C ASP A 84 -0.10 22.37 9.47
N ASP A 85 -0.76 23.03 8.52
CA ASP A 85 -2.22 23.05 8.38
C ASP A 85 -2.77 21.87 7.53
N VAL A 86 -1.91 21.03 6.98
CA VAL A 86 -2.28 19.81 6.24
C VAL A 86 -2.22 18.60 7.16
N ASP A 87 -3.27 17.78 7.19
CA ASP A 87 -3.35 16.57 8.01
C ASP A 87 -3.16 15.29 7.19
N ALA A 88 -3.60 15.30 5.93
CA ALA A 88 -3.43 14.16 5.03
C ALA A 88 -3.15 14.57 3.59
N LEU A 89 -2.50 13.66 2.86
CA LEU A 89 -2.32 13.67 1.42
C LEU A 89 -2.87 12.37 0.85
N ILE A 90 -3.78 12.46 -0.12
CA ILE A 90 -4.37 11.30 -0.80
C ILE A 90 -4.21 11.53 -2.31
N PRO A 91 -3.30 10.80 -3.00
CA PRO A 91 -3.17 10.88 -4.45
C PRO A 91 -4.39 10.25 -5.16
N PRO A 92 -4.67 10.66 -6.40
CA PRO A 92 -5.76 10.07 -7.17
C PRO A 92 -5.52 8.59 -7.45
N TRP A 93 -4.29 8.22 -7.77
CA TRP A 93 -3.74 6.89 -8.03
C TRP A 93 -2.21 6.90 -8.02
N GLY A 94 -1.58 5.81 -8.45
CA GLY A 94 -0.14 5.69 -8.67
C GLY A 94 0.31 6.26 -10.01
N GLY A 95 1.01 5.47 -10.79
CA GLY A 95 1.65 5.80 -12.08
C GLY A 95 3.00 5.09 -12.19
N GLU A 96 3.97 5.74 -12.89
CA GLU A 96 5.24 5.12 -13.23
C GLU A 96 6.47 5.89 -12.72
N LEU A 97 6.34 7.21 -12.48
CA LEU A 97 7.49 8.09 -12.39
C LEU A 97 7.67 8.76 -11.01
N ALA A 98 7.07 8.22 -9.95
CA ALA A 98 7.28 8.74 -8.60
C ALA A 98 8.73 8.54 -8.10
N VAL A 99 9.45 7.60 -8.65
CA VAL A 99 10.86 7.37 -8.34
C VAL A 99 11.74 8.60 -8.59
N GLU A 100 11.39 9.46 -9.56
CA GLU A 100 12.10 10.70 -9.85
C GLU A 100 12.07 11.73 -8.71
N LEU A 101 11.14 11.59 -7.77
CA LEU A 101 10.96 12.51 -6.66
C LEU A 101 11.98 12.28 -5.55
N LEU A 102 12.44 11.04 -5.37
CA LEU A 102 13.24 10.64 -4.21
C LEU A 102 14.52 11.46 -4.03
N ASP A 103 15.21 11.78 -5.12
CA ASP A 103 16.44 12.58 -5.11
C ASP A 103 16.19 14.09 -5.12
N ARG A 104 14.93 14.52 -5.27
CA ARG A 104 14.54 15.94 -5.33
C ARG A 104 13.96 16.46 -4.03
N LEU A 105 13.49 15.56 -3.15
CA LEU A 105 12.93 15.94 -1.85
C LEU A 105 14.06 16.33 -0.88
N ASP A 106 13.88 17.41 -0.14
CA ASP A 106 14.74 17.75 1.00
C ASP A 106 14.39 16.91 2.23
N TRP A 107 15.00 15.74 2.31
CA TRP A 107 14.81 14.80 3.42
C TRP A 107 15.23 15.37 4.78
N GLY A 108 16.18 16.33 4.79
CA GLY A 108 16.60 17.02 6.01
C GLY A 108 15.51 17.93 6.55
N ALA A 109 14.89 18.71 5.68
CA ALA A 109 13.74 19.55 6.03
C ALA A 109 12.53 18.70 6.47
N LEU A 110 12.21 17.63 5.71
CA LEU A 110 11.10 16.73 6.03
C LEU A 110 11.29 16.00 7.37
N ALA A 111 12.51 15.72 7.80
CA ALA A 111 12.77 15.12 9.12
C ALA A 111 12.25 15.97 10.28
N GLY A 112 12.30 17.29 10.13
CA GLY A 112 11.80 18.27 11.12
C GLY A 112 10.27 18.49 11.03
N ALA A 113 9.63 18.09 9.96
CA ALA A 113 8.21 18.33 9.76
C ALA A 113 7.32 17.38 10.62
N ARG A 114 6.11 17.85 10.90
CA ARG A 114 5.07 17.02 11.50
C ARG A 114 4.61 15.94 10.51
N PRO A 115 4.52 14.66 10.89
CA PRO A 115 3.98 13.61 10.03
C PRO A 115 2.56 13.94 9.53
N LYS A 116 2.28 13.56 8.29
CA LYS A 116 0.95 13.61 7.68
C LYS A 116 0.52 12.21 7.31
N TRP A 117 -0.77 11.94 7.38
CA TRP A 117 -1.30 10.73 6.77
C TRP A 117 -1.10 10.78 5.26
N VAL A 118 -0.58 9.71 4.72
CA VAL A 118 -0.54 9.47 3.28
C VAL A 118 -1.23 8.15 3.03
N LEU A 119 -2.26 8.16 2.18
CA LEU A 119 -3.00 6.96 1.81
C LEU A 119 -2.88 6.73 0.31
N GLY A 120 -2.41 5.56 -0.09
CA GLY A 120 -2.30 5.16 -1.49
C GLY A 120 -1.58 3.84 -1.67
N TYR A 121 -1.43 3.38 -2.91
CA TYR A 121 -0.73 2.15 -3.30
C TYR A 121 -0.09 2.32 -4.68
N SER A 122 0.38 1.23 -5.29
CA SER A 122 1.04 1.28 -6.60
C SER A 122 2.32 2.13 -6.54
N ASP A 123 2.58 2.97 -7.53
CA ASP A 123 3.78 3.81 -7.60
C ASP A 123 3.92 4.79 -6.41
N THR A 124 2.83 5.14 -5.72
CA THR A 124 2.91 5.90 -4.46
C THR A 124 3.68 5.17 -3.36
N SER A 125 3.76 3.84 -3.39
CA SER A 125 4.55 3.04 -2.47
C SER A 125 6.02 3.47 -2.44
N THR A 126 6.54 3.95 -3.57
CA THR A 126 7.94 4.37 -3.75
C THR A 126 8.37 5.41 -2.72
N TRP A 127 7.63 6.51 -2.61
CA TRP A 127 7.98 7.59 -1.67
C TRP A 127 7.32 7.42 -0.30
N MET A 128 6.18 6.75 -0.21
CA MET A 128 5.52 6.44 1.06
C MET A 128 6.39 5.55 1.93
N LEU A 129 6.93 4.47 1.38
CA LEU A 129 7.84 3.61 2.13
C LEU A 129 9.14 4.33 2.48
N ALA A 130 9.67 5.18 1.58
CA ALA A 130 10.84 6.00 1.87
C ALA A 130 10.60 6.97 3.05
N LEU A 131 9.39 7.58 3.19
CA LEU A 131 9.04 8.37 4.38
C LEU A 131 9.08 7.51 5.66
N THR A 132 8.59 6.28 5.60
CA THR A 132 8.61 5.37 6.75
C THR A 132 10.04 4.95 7.10
N LEU A 133 10.81 4.47 6.14
CA LEU A 133 12.15 3.93 6.39
C LEU A 133 13.16 4.99 6.81
N ARG A 134 13.07 6.21 6.24
CA ARG A 134 14.01 7.30 6.47
C ARG A 134 13.61 8.23 7.62
N LEU A 135 12.32 8.49 7.80
CA LEU A 135 11.81 9.50 8.73
C LEU A 135 10.95 8.90 9.85
N GLY A 136 10.65 7.60 9.80
CA GLY A 136 9.77 6.93 10.76
C GLY A 136 8.30 7.38 10.66
N TRP A 137 7.87 7.99 9.56
CA TRP A 137 6.47 8.36 9.40
C TRP A 137 5.61 7.14 9.13
N ALA A 138 4.52 6.97 9.88
CA ALA A 138 3.50 6.01 9.51
C ALA A 138 2.81 6.47 8.22
N THR A 139 2.78 5.61 7.20
CA THR A 139 2.08 5.81 5.93
C THR A 139 1.11 4.67 5.69
N VAL A 140 0.12 4.84 4.84
CA VAL A 140 -1.01 3.91 4.72
C VAL A 140 -1.09 3.36 3.30
N HIS A 141 -0.77 2.08 3.13
CA HIS A 141 -1.01 1.36 1.89
C HIS A 141 -2.47 0.92 1.83
N GLY A 142 -3.17 1.36 0.82
CA GLY A 142 -4.59 1.09 0.62
C GLY A 142 -5.14 1.86 -0.57
N PRO A 143 -6.47 1.85 -0.79
CA PRO A 143 -7.10 2.48 -1.95
C PRO A 143 -6.69 3.94 -2.13
N CYS A 144 -6.36 4.32 -3.36
CA CYS A 144 -6.19 5.71 -3.75
C CYS A 144 -7.54 6.43 -3.86
N LEU A 145 -7.54 7.75 -4.08
CA LEU A 145 -8.78 8.52 -4.11
C LEU A 145 -9.78 8.02 -5.15
N MET A 146 -9.33 7.68 -6.35
CA MET A 146 -10.20 7.24 -7.46
C MET A 146 -10.88 5.89 -7.19
N ASP A 147 -10.42 5.12 -6.20
CA ASP A 147 -11.03 3.89 -5.72
C ASP A 147 -12.17 4.16 -4.74
N LEU A 148 -12.18 5.32 -4.10
CA LEU A 148 -13.10 5.71 -3.02
C LEU A 148 -14.36 6.39 -3.54
N VAL A 149 -14.83 6.03 -4.75
CA VAL A 149 -16.11 6.55 -5.25
C VAL A 149 -17.24 6.17 -4.29
N PRO A 150 -18.18 7.10 -4.00
CA PRO A 150 -19.25 6.84 -3.04
C PRO A 150 -20.15 5.68 -3.48
N GLY A 151 -20.61 4.90 -2.51
CA GLY A 151 -21.52 3.77 -2.75
C GLY A 151 -20.85 2.39 -2.77
N GLN A 152 -19.54 2.28 -2.59
CA GLN A 152 -18.88 0.97 -2.45
C GLN A 152 -19.51 0.14 -1.33
N ASP A 153 -19.84 -1.12 -1.62
CA ASP A 153 -20.54 -2.01 -0.69
C ASP A 153 -19.62 -2.86 0.17
N ASP A 154 -18.40 -3.12 -0.30
CA ASP A 154 -17.47 -3.94 0.45
C ASP A 154 -16.95 -3.23 1.71
N THR A 155 -16.72 -4.03 2.76
CA THR A 155 -16.35 -3.51 4.07
C THR A 155 -14.94 -2.89 4.08
N LEU A 156 -14.00 -3.43 3.29
CA LEU A 156 -12.62 -2.96 3.29
C LEU A 156 -12.52 -1.56 2.69
N THR A 157 -13.10 -1.35 1.50
CA THR A 157 -13.06 -0.04 0.83
C THR A 157 -13.88 1.01 1.57
N ARG A 158 -15.07 0.66 2.10
CA ARG A 158 -15.89 1.58 2.90
C ARG A 158 -15.18 2.13 4.13
N HIS A 159 -14.29 1.34 4.73
CA HIS A 159 -13.54 1.71 5.92
C HIS A 159 -12.09 2.10 5.63
N ALA A 160 -11.75 2.38 4.37
CA ALA A 160 -10.37 2.71 4.00
C ALA A 160 -9.79 3.94 4.71
N LEU A 161 -10.63 4.92 5.04
CA LEU A 161 -10.21 6.10 5.80
C LEU A 161 -10.18 5.88 7.33
N THR A 162 -10.68 4.75 7.83
CA THR A 162 -10.77 4.48 9.28
C THR A 162 -9.40 4.57 9.98
N PRO A 163 -8.30 3.98 9.46
CA PRO A 163 -7.00 4.08 10.13
C PRO A 163 -6.53 5.51 10.35
N LEU A 164 -6.88 6.42 9.43
CA LEU A 164 -6.50 7.83 9.50
C LEU A 164 -7.27 8.60 10.59
N GLN A 165 -8.38 8.04 11.06
CA GLN A 165 -9.29 8.66 12.05
C GLN A 165 -9.15 8.05 13.44
N LEU A 166 -8.45 6.91 13.57
CA LEU A 166 -8.26 6.25 14.84
C LEU A 166 -7.34 7.07 15.75
N PRO A 167 -7.71 7.26 17.03
CA PRO A 167 -6.79 7.81 18.02
C PRO A 167 -5.59 6.88 18.25
N PRO A 168 -4.49 7.40 18.83
CA PRO A 168 -3.37 6.56 19.29
C PRO A 168 -3.87 5.42 20.19
N ASP A 169 -3.13 4.31 20.19
CA ASP A 169 -3.42 3.08 20.97
C ASP A 169 -4.68 2.31 20.53
N HIS A 170 -5.34 2.74 19.45
CA HIS A 170 -6.47 1.99 18.93
C HIS A 170 -6.03 0.81 18.05
N VAL A 171 -6.91 -0.18 18.01
CA VAL A 171 -6.71 -1.42 17.28
C VAL A 171 -7.60 -1.41 16.04
N LEU A 172 -6.96 -1.46 14.86
CA LEU A 172 -7.62 -1.70 13.59
C LEU A 172 -7.67 -3.20 13.33
N ARG A 173 -8.88 -3.76 13.20
CA ARG A 173 -9.07 -5.16 12.85
C ARG A 173 -9.73 -5.27 11.49
N GLN A 174 -9.11 -6.01 10.59
CA GLN A 174 -9.61 -6.27 9.25
C GLN A 174 -9.57 -7.77 8.95
N ARG A 175 -10.56 -8.23 8.21
CA ARG A 175 -10.68 -9.63 7.80
C ARG A 175 -10.57 -9.76 6.30
N GLN A 176 -10.17 -10.94 5.87
CA GLN A 176 -10.24 -11.38 4.48
C GLN A 176 -11.60 -11.02 3.87
N SER A 177 -11.58 -10.47 2.66
CA SER A 177 -12.79 -10.23 1.87
C SER A 177 -13.50 -11.55 1.52
N ARG A 178 -14.77 -11.49 1.16
CA ARG A 178 -15.49 -12.67 0.66
C ARG A 178 -15.18 -12.94 -0.81
N ALA A 179 -15.04 -11.87 -1.58
CA ALA A 179 -14.78 -11.93 -3.01
C ALA A 179 -13.97 -10.73 -3.46
N TRP A 180 -13.38 -10.84 -4.64
CA TRP A 180 -12.57 -9.81 -5.26
C TRP A 180 -12.98 -9.58 -6.72
N GLN A 181 -12.54 -8.46 -7.31
CA GLN A 181 -12.80 -8.06 -8.67
C GLN A 181 -11.64 -8.43 -9.58
N LYS A 182 -11.94 -9.13 -10.68
CA LYS A 182 -10.93 -9.52 -11.67
C LYS A 182 -10.69 -8.48 -12.75
N HIS A 183 -11.72 -7.75 -13.15
CA HIS A 183 -11.64 -6.82 -14.29
C HIS A 183 -12.10 -5.42 -13.87
N TRP A 184 -11.33 -4.43 -14.24
CA TRP A 184 -11.67 -3.03 -14.01
C TRP A 184 -12.70 -2.53 -15.01
N SER A 185 -13.61 -1.69 -14.54
CA SER A 185 -14.51 -0.91 -15.40
C SER A 185 -13.74 0.25 -16.04
N ASP A 186 -14.16 0.66 -17.23
CA ASP A 186 -13.66 1.91 -17.81
C ASP A 186 -14.31 3.11 -17.11
N PHE A 187 -13.53 3.80 -16.29
CA PHE A 187 -13.99 4.93 -15.50
C PHE A 187 -14.35 6.17 -16.35
N ALA A 188 -13.86 6.26 -17.59
CA ALA A 188 -14.23 7.36 -18.48
C ALA A 188 -15.67 7.26 -18.96
N THR A 189 -16.13 6.04 -19.22
CA THR A 189 -17.51 5.77 -19.66
C THR A 189 -18.45 5.46 -18.50
N ALA A 190 -17.93 4.98 -17.38
CA ALA A 190 -18.70 4.61 -16.18
C ALA A 190 -18.09 5.24 -14.90
N PRO A 191 -18.14 6.57 -14.74
CA PRO A 191 -17.45 7.26 -13.64
C PRO A 191 -17.97 6.91 -12.24
N GLN A 192 -19.18 6.37 -12.12
CA GLN A 192 -19.80 5.95 -10.86
C GLN A 192 -19.67 4.44 -10.61
N SER A 193 -18.95 3.70 -11.47
CA SER A 193 -18.85 2.25 -11.33
C SER A 193 -18.27 1.86 -9.97
N LEU A 194 -18.93 0.93 -9.32
CA LEU A 194 -18.52 0.27 -8.10
C LEU A 194 -17.75 -1.00 -8.43
N TYR A 195 -17.12 -1.61 -7.43
CA TYR A 195 -16.45 -2.89 -7.61
C TYR A 195 -17.44 -4.02 -7.91
N ALA A 196 -17.13 -4.83 -8.91
CA ALA A 196 -17.84 -6.04 -9.27
C ALA A 196 -17.11 -7.26 -8.68
N LEU A 197 -17.35 -7.55 -7.41
CA LEU A 197 -16.67 -8.62 -6.67
C LEU A 197 -17.26 -9.98 -7.05
N THR A 198 -16.67 -10.66 -8.02
CA THR A 198 -17.19 -11.91 -8.61
C THR A 198 -16.37 -13.14 -8.24
N GLU A 199 -15.08 -12.97 -7.93
CA GLU A 199 -14.18 -14.07 -7.66
C GLU A 199 -14.06 -14.35 -6.16
N PRO A 200 -14.15 -15.60 -5.68
CA PRO A 200 -14.01 -15.89 -4.25
C PRO A 200 -12.59 -15.63 -3.76
N THR A 201 -12.46 -14.92 -2.64
CA THR A 201 -11.16 -14.70 -2.00
C THR A 201 -10.71 -15.94 -1.24
N ARG A 202 -9.42 -16.30 -1.40
CA ARG A 202 -8.81 -17.44 -0.72
C ARG A 202 -7.36 -17.12 -0.43
N TRP A 203 -7.05 -16.67 0.79
CA TRP A 203 -5.67 -16.62 1.25
C TRP A 203 -5.13 -18.04 1.42
N ARG A 204 -3.85 -18.24 1.18
CA ARG A 204 -3.20 -19.55 1.30
C ARG A 204 -1.79 -19.44 1.85
N SER A 205 -1.35 -20.46 2.58
CA SER A 205 0.05 -20.61 2.98
C SER A 205 0.86 -21.16 1.81
N LEU A 206 2.01 -20.55 1.50
CA LEU A 206 2.94 -21.09 0.49
C LEU A 206 3.71 -22.31 1.00
N GLN A 207 3.70 -22.60 2.31
CA GLN A 207 4.29 -23.78 2.91
C GLN A 207 3.27 -24.89 3.19
N ASP A 208 2.08 -24.83 2.61
CA ASP A 208 0.99 -25.80 2.76
C ASP A 208 0.60 -26.10 4.22
N ARG A 209 0.79 -25.13 5.12
CA ARG A 209 0.39 -25.26 6.51
C ARG A 209 -1.11 -24.97 6.66
N PRO A 210 -1.83 -25.69 7.52
CA PRO A 210 -3.27 -25.46 7.70
C PRO A 210 -3.57 -24.20 8.53
N ARG A 211 -2.58 -23.63 9.21
CA ARG A 211 -2.70 -22.44 10.05
C ARG A 211 -1.41 -21.66 10.05
N GLU A 212 -1.53 -20.34 10.05
CA GLU A 212 -0.41 -19.41 10.22
C GLU A 212 -0.76 -18.35 11.26
N ALA A 213 0.20 -18.02 12.11
CA ALA A 213 0.09 -16.92 13.07
C ALA A 213 1.49 -16.31 13.26
N PHE A 214 1.58 -14.99 13.06
CA PHE A 214 2.83 -14.24 13.24
C PHE A 214 2.51 -12.79 13.54
N ASP A 215 3.47 -12.07 14.09
CA ASP A 215 3.34 -10.66 14.42
C ASP A 215 4.64 -9.90 14.18
N GLY A 216 4.51 -8.59 14.06
CA GLY A 216 5.64 -7.69 13.80
C GLY A 216 5.20 -6.37 13.20
N ARG A 217 6.16 -5.46 13.00
CA ARG A 217 5.89 -4.18 12.36
C ARG A 217 5.79 -4.32 10.85
N LEU A 218 4.73 -3.75 10.30
CA LEU A 218 4.44 -3.78 8.86
C LEU A 218 5.37 -2.84 8.08
N PHE A 219 5.89 -3.31 6.94
CA PHE A 219 6.50 -2.48 5.92
C PHE A 219 6.33 -3.14 4.55
N GLY A 220 6.21 -2.36 3.50
CA GLY A 220 6.03 -2.92 2.16
C GLY A 220 5.28 -2.01 1.21
N GLY A 221 4.70 -2.60 0.16
CA GLY A 221 3.96 -1.92 -0.90
C GLY A 221 4.01 -2.65 -2.24
N CYS A 222 3.97 -1.92 -3.33
CA CYS A 222 4.04 -2.46 -4.69
C CYS A 222 5.45 -2.98 -5.01
N LEU A 223 5.55 -4.26 -5.34
CA LEU A 223 6.82 -4.92 -5.65
C LEU A 223 7.51 -4.29 -6.85
N ASP A 224 6.72 -3.96 -7.89
CA ASP A 224 7.19 -3.40 -9.15
C ASP A 224 7.99 -2.10 -8.94
N THR A 225 7.61 -1.31 -7.95
CA THR A 225 8.27 -0.03 -7.64
C THR A 225 9.33 -0.18 -6.55
N LEU A 226 9.05 -0.95 -5.50
CA LEU A 226 9.95 -1.07 -4.34
C LEU A 226 11.25 -1.80 -4.66
N VAL A 227 11.23 -2.72 -5.62
CA VAL A 227 12.42 -3.44 -6.08
C VAL A 227 13.51 -2.49 -6.57
N HIS A 228 13.15 -1.34 -7.12
CA HIS A 228 14.10 -0.32 -7.59
C HIS A 228 14.74 0.48 -6.46
N THR A 229 14.09 0.59 -5.31
CA THR A 229 14.62 1.32 -4.14
C THR A 229 15.38 0.42 -3.18
N ALA A 230 15.13 -0.89 -3.19
CA ALA A 230 15.75 -1.85 -2.27
C ALA A 230 17.28 -1.79 -2.31
N GLY A 231 17.91 -1.62 -1.15
CA GLY A 231 19.36 -1.47 -1.00
C GLY A 231 19.92 -0.10 -1.42
N THR A 232 19.05 0.88 -1.63
CA THR A 232 19.42 2.29 -1.80
C THR A 232 19.17 3.06 -0.49
N PRO A 233 19.61 4.31 -0.36
CA PRO A 233 19.30 5.15 0.81
C PRO A 233 17.79 5.39 1.02
N HIS A 234 16.95 5.17 0.02
CA HIS A 234 15.51 5.36 0.08
C HIS A 234 14.75 4.08 0.46
N GLY A 235 15.39 2.92 0.37
CA GLY A 235 14.82 1.60 0.61
C GLY A 235 15.67 0.76 1.57
N ASP A 236 15.92 1.25 2.79
CA ASP A 236 16.67 0.54 3.85
C ASP A 236 15.75 -0.39 4.65
N GLY A 237 15.18 -1.40 3.98
CA GLY A 237 14.36 -2.42 4.65
C GLY A 237 15.15 -3.28 5.62
N ALA A 238 16.42 -3.58 5.33
CA ALA A 238 17.29 -4.31 6.24
C ALA A 238 17.49 -3.55 7.56
N GLY A 239 17.74 -2.24 7.49
CA GLY A 239 17.82 -1.39 8.67
C GLY A 239 16.49 -1.29 9.44
N PHE A 240 15.34 -1.30 8.75
CA PHE A 240 14.03 -1.36 9.40
C PHE A 240 13.86 -2.67 10.18
N ILE A 241 14.17 -3.82 9.59
CA ILE A 241 14.09 -5.13 10.23
C ILE A 241 14.99 -5.18 11.47
N GLU A 242 16.23 -4.69 11.37
CA GLU A 242 17.15 -4.68 12.52
C GLU A 242 16.68 -3.77 13.65
N ARG A 243 16.15 -2.58 13.35
CA ARG A 243 15.58 -1.66 14.37
C ARG A 243 14.41 -2.26 15.14
N HIS A 244 13.60 -3.06 14.46
CA HIS A 244 12.41 -3.68 15.05
C HIS A 244 12.58 -5.16 15.37
N ARG A 245 13.82 -5.65 15.47
CA ARG A 245 14.12 -7.07 15.66
C ARG A 245 13.43 -7.71 16.87
N THR A 246 13.24 -6.95 17.95
CA THR A 246 12.57 -7.45 19.17
C THR A 246 11.05 -7.53 19.04
N GLU A 247 10.46 -6.74 18.15
CA GLU A 247 9.02 -6.71 17.88
C GLU A 247 8.65 -7.57 16.68
N GLY A 248 9.66 -7.96 15.88
CA GLY A 248 9.47 -8.60 14.59
C GLY A 248 9.16 -7.63 13.45
N ALA A 249 9.31 -8.10 12.22
CA ALA A 249 8.97 -7.35 11.00
C ALA A 249 8.17 -8.22 10.04
N ILE A 250 7.11 -7.66 9.47
CA ILE A 250 6.26 -8.30 8.46
C ILE A 250 6.42 -7.51 7.16
N LEU A 251 6.93 -8.18 6.13
CA LEU A 251 6.97 -7.62 4.78
C LEU A 251 5.67 -7.93 4.05
N TYR A 252 5.02 -6.91 3.49
CA TYR A 252 3.91 -7.13 2.56
C TYR A 252 4.24 -6.59 1.18
N LEU A 253 3.87 -7.34 0.15
CA LEU A 253 4.15 -7.02 -1.25
C LEU A 253 2.94 -7.35 -2.12
N GLU A 254 2.74 -6.60 -3.18
CA GLU A 254 1.77 -6.92 -4.23
C GLU A 254 2.39 -6.70 -5.61
N ASN A 255 2.00 -7.53 -6.58
CA ASN A 255 2.51 -7.52 -7.96
C ASN A 255 1.45 -6.92 -8.89
N ALA A 256 1.78 -5.79 -9.51
CA ALA A 256 0.89 -5.10 -10.44
C ALA A 256 1.05 -5.62 -11.87
N GLU A 257 2.27 -5.62 -12.40
CA GLU A 257 2.56 -5.85 -13.82
C GLU A 257 3.68 -6.85 -14.07
N GLY A 258 4.48 -7.17 -13.02
CA GLY A 258 5.65 -8.02 -13.13
C GLY A 258 5.32 -9.44 -13.60
N SER A 259 5.98 -9.91 -14.66
CA SER A 259 5.90 -11.30 -15.11
C SER A 259 6.41 -12.27 -14.02
N PRO A 260 6.12 -13.58 -14.11
CA PRO A 260 6.68 -14.55 -13.17
C PRO A 260 8.21 -14.48 -13.07
N GLY A 261 8.91 -14.22 -14.16
CA GLY A 261 10.36 -14.01 -14.16
C GLY A 261 10.80 -12.73 -13.45
N ASP A 262 9.99 -11.66 -13.53
CA ASP A 262 10.24 -10.41 -12.78
C ASP A 262 10.09 -10.64 -11.28
N VAL A 263 9.10 -11.41 -10.86
CA VAL A 263 8.91 -11.77 -9.45
C VAL A 263 10.13 -12.51 -8.89
N VAL A 264 10.68 -13.48 -9.63
CA VAL A 264 11.91 -14.18 -9.22
C VAL A 264 13.09 -13.21 -9.12
N ARG A 265 13.28 -12.32 -10.11
CA ARG A 265 14.35 -11.31 -10.08
C ARG A 265 14.17 -10.34 -8.89
N ALA A 266 12.94 -9.91 -8.63
CA ALA A 266 12.60 -9.06 -7.51
C ALA A 266 12.91 -9.74 -6.17
N PHE A 267 12.55 -11.01 -6.00
CA PHE A 267 12.90 -11.80 -4.81
C PHE A 267 14.41 -11.78 -4.56
N HIS A 268 15.22 -12.07 -5.57
CA HIS A 268 16.68 -12.05 -5.43
C HIS A 268 17.20 -10.64 -5.11
N ARG A 269 16.63 -9.60 -5.72
CA ARG A 269 17.00 -8.21 -5.41
C ARG A 269 16.73 -7.87 -3.95
N LEU A 270 15.54 -8.21 -3.45
CA LEU A 270 15.17 -7.99 -2.05
C LEU A 270 16.07 -8.80 -1.11
N ARG A 271 16.38 -10.05 -1.47
CA ARG A 271 17.29 -10.91 -0.71
C ARG A 271 18.69 -10.31 -0.61
N TRP A 272 19.27 -9.86 -1.74
CA TRP A 272 20.59 -9.23 -1.75
C TRP A 272 20.63 -7.89 -1.02
N ALA A 273 19.50 -7.20 -0.94
CA ALA A 273 19.34 -5.97 -0.16
C ALA A 273 19.06 -6.23 1.34
N GLY A 274 18.99 -7.50 1.79
CA GLY A 274 18.75 -7.87 3.18
C GLY A 274 17.30 -7.70 3.66
N TRP A 275 16.35 -7.52 2.74
CA TRP A 275 14.92 -7.31 3.10
C TRP A 275 14.22 -8.58 3.56
N LEU A 276 14.82 -9.74 3.35
CA LEU A 276 14.23 -11.04 3.65
C LEU A 276 14.86 -11.70 4.90
N ASP A 277 15.82 -11.05 5.54
CA ASP A 277 16.55 -11.61 6.66
C ASP A 277 15.86 -11.25 7.99
N GLY A 278 15.47 -12.26 8.77
CA GLY A 278 14.90 -12.05 10.11
C GLY A 278 13.45 -11.58 10.12
N LEU A 279 12.69 -11.77 9.04
CA LEU A 279 11.26 -11.50 8.99
C LEU A 279 10.47 -12.45 9.90
N SER A 280 9.42 -11.93 10.55
CA SER A 280 8.41 -12.73 11.26
C SER A 280 7.42 -13.37 10.30
N GLY A 281 7.17 -12.77 9.15
CA GLY A 281 6.28 -13.29 8.13
C GLY A 281 6.21 -12.42 6.88
N VAL A 282 5.61 -12.96 5.82
CA VAL A 282 5.42 -12.26 4.54
C VAL A 282 3.95 -12.37 4.12
N LEU A 283 3.40 -11.27 3.61
CA LEU A 283 2.08 -11.20 2.99
C LEU A 283 2.25 -10.85 1.51
N LEU A 284 1.78 -11.71 0.63
CA LEU A 284 1.79 -11.48 -0.82
C LEU A 284 0.36 -11.24 -1.29
N GLY A 285 0.12 -10.09 -1.89
CA GLY A 285 -1.15 -9.74 -2.50
C GLY A 285 -1.46 -10.58 -3.74
N ARG A 286 -2.72 -10.53 -4.19
CA ARG A 286 -3.10 -11.10 -5.48
C ARG A 286 -2.34 -10.39 -6.60
N SER A 287 -1.76 -11.15 -7.56
CA SER A 287 -1.13 -10.58 -8.74
C SER A 287 -2.18 -10.05 -9.72
N ALA A 288 -2.01 -8.81 -10.15
CA ALA A 288 -2.81 -8.24 -11.24
C ALA A 288 -2.17 -8.48 -12.62
N ALA A 289 -0.89 -8.84 -12.65
CA ALA A 289 -0.20 -9.18 -13.88
C ALA A 289 -0.78 -10.46 -14.52
N PRO A 290 -0.84 -10.52 -15.86
CA PRO A 290 -1.23 -11.74 -16.54
C PRO A 290 -0.19 -12.84 -16.29
N ASP A 291 -0.68 -14.06 -16.04
CA ASP A 291 0.20 -15.24 -15.97
C ASP A 291 0.60 -15.72 -17.37
N THR A 292 1.69 -16.46 -17.47
CA THR A 292 2.11 -17.13 -18.68
C THR A 292 1.13 -18.25 -19.07
N THR A 293 1.05 -18.59 -20.35
CA THR A 293 0.10 -19.60 -20.87
C THR A 293 0.76 -20.77 -21.55
N GLY A 294 2.05 -20.68 -21.90
CA GLY A 294 2.82 -21.77 -22.55
C GLY A 294 3.05 -22.96 -21.63
N GLU A 295 3.08 -24.16 -22.18
CA GLU A 295 3.23 -25.41 -21.43
C GLU A 295 4.54 -25.51 -20.64
N HIS A 296 5.61 -24.90 -21.16
CA HIS A 296 6.96 -24.91 -20.55
C HIS A 296 7.37 -23.55 -19.95
N GLU A 297 6.44 -22.63 -19.84
CA GLU A 297 6.70 -21.31 -19.25
C GLU A 297 6.60 -21.35 -17.74
N LEU A 298 7.40 -20.52 -17.06
CA LEU A 298 7.31 -20.33 -15.61
C LEU A 298 5.96 -19.69 -15.26
N ARG A 299 5.17 -20.35 -14.41
CA ARG A 299 3.89 -19.82 -13.88
C ARG A 299 4.13 -18.95 -12.68
N TYR A 300 3.23 -18.00 -12.44
CA TYR A 300 3.28 -17.11 -11.28
C TYR A 300 3.31 -17.89 -9.97
N GLU A 301 2.46 -18.89 -9.84
CA GLU A 301 2.42 -19.76 -8.64
C GLU A 301 3.75 -20.47 -8.40
N GLN A 302 4.37 -21.03 -9.44
CA GLN A 302 5.67 -21.67 -9.36
C GLN A 302 6.76 -20.66 -8.97
N ALA A 303 6.73 -19.45 -9.55
CA ALA A 303 7.67 -18.39 -9.20
C ALA A 303 7.57 -17.99 -7.71
N LEU A 304 6.36 -17.89 -7.16
CA LEU A 304 6.16 -17.62 -5.73
C LEU A 304 6.66 -18.76 -4.86
N HIS A 305 6.33 -20.01 -5.21
CA HIS A 305 6.71 -21.19 -4.44
C HIS A 305 8.22 -21.36 -4.39
N ASP A 306 8.91 -21.27 -5.56
CA ASP A 306 10.35 -21.49 -5.67
C ASP A 306 11.19 -20.34 -5.09
N SER A 307 10.57 -19.17 -4.86
CA SER A 307 11.21 -18.01 -4.25
C SER A 307 10.72 -17.80 -2.82
N PHE A 308 9.60 -17.12 -2.63
CA PHE A 308 9.08 -16.77 -1.30
C PHE A 308 8.68 -17.98 -0.47
N GLY A 309 8.22 -19.09 -1.08
CA GLY A 309 7.90 -20.33 -0.38
C GLY A 309 9.10 -20.99 0.30
N THR A 310 10.34 -20.63 -0.07
CA THR A 310 11.58 -21.14 0.54
C THR A 310 12.00 -20.40 1.81
N LEU A 311 11.32 -19.29 2.15
CA LEU A 311 11.65 -18.50 3.34
C LEU A 311 11.40 -19.30 4.64
N PRO A 312 12.21 -19.08 5.69
CA PRO A 312 12.03 -19.78 6.96
C PRO A 312 10.83 -19.28 7.78
N CYS A 313 10.31 -18.10 7.45
CA CYS A 313 9.13 -17.52 8.10
C CYS A 313 7.83 -17.91 7.38
N PRO A 314 6.65 -17.78 8.01
CA PRO A 314 5.35 -17.94 7.36
C PRO A 314 5.17 -17.01 6.15
N VAL A 315 4.60 -17.52 5.06
CA VAL A 315 4.26 -16.75 3.87
C VAL A 315 2.81 -17.01 3.48
N LEU A 316 1.98 -15.98 3.54
CA LEU A 316 0.60 -16.01 3.04
C LEU A 316 0.53 -15.35 1.67
N ALA A 317 -0.12 -16.00 0.72
CA ALA A 317 -0.37 -15.50 -0.62
C ALA A 317 -1.87 -15.26 -0.88
N ASP A 318 -2.15 -14.53 -1.96
CA ASP A 318 -3.49 -14.13 -2.40
C ASP A 318 -4.23 -13.28 -1.37
N VAL A 319 -3.46 -12.58 -0.52
CA VAL A 319 -3.97 -11.65 0.47
C VAL A 319 -4.65 -10.46 -0.23
N ASP A 320 -5.64 -9.85 0.42
CA ASP A 320 -6.36 -8.68 -0.10
C ASP A 320 -5.46 -7.43 -0.11
N ILE A 321 -4.43 -7.41 -0.95
CA ILE A 321 -3.47 -6.31 -1.08
C ILE A 321 -3.27 -6.03 -2.58
N GLY A 322 -3.31 -4.77 -2.98
CA GLY A 322 -2.90 -4.33 -4.32
C GLY A 322 -4.02 -4.17 -5.33
N HIS A 323 -3.70 -4.35 -6.61
CA HIS A 323 -4.47 -3.89 -7.77
C HIS A 323 -5.75 -4.67 -8.08
N LEU A 324 -6.03 -5.75 -7.37
CA LEU A 324 -7.28 -6.52 -7.51
C LEU A 324 -8.16 -6.29 -6.26
N PRO A 325 -9.08 -5.32 -6.29
CA PRO A 325 -9.87 -4.92 -5.12
C PRO A 325 -10.86 -5.99 -4.66
N PRO A 326 -11.33 -5.93 -3.38
CA PRO A 326 -11.00 -4.89 -2.42
C PRO A 326 -9.65 -5.15 -1.76
N GLN A 327 -9.10 -4.14 -1.08
CA GLN A 327 -7.82 -4.28 -0.40
C GLN A 327 -7.91 -3.89 1.07
N LEU A 328 -7.09 -4.57 1.88
CA LEU A 328 -6.78 -4.20 3.25
C LEU A 328 -6.10 -2.83 3.27
N VAL A 329 -6.24 -2.14 4.38
CA VAL A 329 -5.48 -0.92 4.64
C VAL A 329 -4.37 -1.27 5.62
N LEU A 330 -3.13 -1.19 5.16
CA LEU A 330 -1.94 -1.56 5.93
C LEU A 330 -1.13 -0.32 6.29
N VAL A 331 -0.85 -0.15 7.57
CA VAL A 331 -0.11 1.02 8.06
C VAL A 331 1.36 0.65 8.21
N ASN A 332 2.22 1.23 7.37
CA ASN A 332 3.67 1.08 7.48
C ASN A 332 4.15 1.57 8.85
N GLY A 333 4.89 0.72 9.54
CA GLY A 333 5.36 0.94 10.90
C GLY A 333 4.44 0.45 12.00
N ALA A 334 3.15 0.19 11.75
CA ALA A 334 2.25 -0.35 12.77
C ALA A 334 2.61 -1.79 13.16
N HIS A 335 2.51 -2.12 14.45
CA HIS A 335 2.64 -3.49 14.90
C HIS A 335 1.36 -4.26 14.55
N ALA A 336 1.50 -5.35 13.80
CA ALA A 336 0.38 -6.16 13.33
C ALA A 336 0.48 -7.60 13.84
N GLN A 337 -0.69 -8.20 14.08
CA GLN A 337 -0.87 -9.63 14.29
C GLN A 337 -1.65 -10.19 13.11
N VAL A 338 -1.10 -11.21 12.48
CA VAL A 338 -1.71 -11.93 11.37
C VAL A 338 -2.11 -13.32 11.85
N ARG A 339 -3.36 -13.70 11.52
CA ARG A 339 -3.87 -15.06 11.78
C ARG A 339 -4.60 -15.55 10.55
N TRP A 340 -4.32 -16.76 10.17
CA TRP A 340 -5.00 -17.44 9.06
C TRP A 340 -5.19 -18.92 9.35
N SER A 341 -6.28 -19.52 8.86
CA SER A 341 -6.56 -20.94 9.01
C SER A 341 -7.48 -21.43 7.90
N THR A 342 -7.28 -22.67 7.46
CA THR A 342 -8.21 -23.38 6.58
C THR A 342 -9.49 -23.84 7.29
N ASP A 343 -9.54 -23.80 8.62
CA ASP A 343 -10.60 -24.38 9.47
C ASP A 343 -11.60 -23.34 9.99
N VAL A 344 -11.86 -22.27 9.24
CA VAL A 344 -12.90 -21.31 9.61
C VAL A 344 -14.27 -21.84 9.18
N LEU A 345 -15.16 -21.99 10.13
CA LEU A 345 -16.58 -22.32 9.86
C LEU A 345 -17.28 -21.03 9.42
N ASP A 346 -17.92 -21.04 8.25
CA ASP A 346 -18.93 -20.04 7.95
C ASP A 346 -20.15 -20.21 8.87
N GLY A 347 -20.95 -19.17 9.00
CA GLY A 347 -22.18 -19.23 9.83
C GLY A 347 -23.21 -20.25 9.37
N GLN A 348 -22.94 -21.03 8.32
CA GLN A 348 -23.79 -22.09 7.75
C GLN A 348 -23.14 -23.49 7.86
N GLY A 349 -21.99 -23.60 8.54
CA GLY A 349 -21.29 -24.88 8.77
C GLY A 349 -20.33 -25.30 7.65
N GLY A 350 -20.12 -24.45 6.62
CA GLY A 350 -19.09 -24.65 5.60
C GLY A 350 -17.69 -24.30 6.16
N ARG A 351 -16.67 -25.05 5.74
CA ARG A 351 -15.26 -24.72 6.05
C ARG A 351 -14.70 -23.86 4.92
N TRP A 352 -14.12 -22.72 5.26
CA TRP A 352 -13.37 -21.89 4.33
C TRP A 352 -12.11 -21.35 5.00
N GLY A 353 -11.06 -21.09 4.20
CA GLY A 353 -9.87 -20.44 4.72
C GLY A 353 -10.19 -18.99 5.07
N GLY A 354 -9.82 -18.53 6.26
CA GLY A 354 -10.05 -17.17 6.71
C GLY A 354 -8.82 -16.53 7.31
N GLY A 355 -8.57 -15.27 6.92
CA GLY A 355 -7.49 -14.44 7.44
C GLY A 355 -7.99 -13.22 8.18
N GLU A 356 -7.24 -12.82 9.20
CA GLU A 356 -7.46 -11.60 9.97
C GLU A 356 -6.12 -10.91 10.24
N ILE A 357 -6.12 -9.61 10.07
CA ILE A 357 -4.98 -8.74 10.44
C ILE A 357 -5.48 -7.74 11.47
N THR A 358 -4.78 -7.66 12.60
CA THR A 358 -5.01 -6.68 13.64
C THR A 358 -3.79 -5.78 13.73
N GLN A 359 -3.97 -4.47 13.62
CA GLN A 359 -2.90 -3.47 13.65
C GLN A 359 -3.07 -2.55 14.86
N ARG A 360 -1.99 -2.24 15.57
CA ARG A 360 -1.95 -1.27 16.66
C ARG A 360 -1.18 -0.04 16.21
N LEU A 361 -1.78 1.13 16.42
CA LEU A 361 -1.21 2.42 16.04
C LEU A 361 -0.52 3.06 17.26
N ASP A 362 0.61 2.45 17.69
CA ASP A 362 1.36 2.83 18.90
C ASP A 362 2.89 2.89 18.66
#